data_255f987a25ddbd59f4aa5cc1457703bf
#
_entry.id   255f987a25ddbd59f4aa5cc1457703bf
#
_cell.length_a   1.000
_cell.length_b   1.000
_cell.length_c   1.000
_cell.angle_alpha   90.00
_cell.angle_beta   90.00
_cell.angle_gamma   90.00
#
_symmetry.space_group_name_H-M   'P 1'
#
loop_
_entity.id
_entity.type
_entity.pdbx_description
1 polymer ?
#
loop_
_entity_poly.entity_id
_entity_poly.type
_entity_poly.pdbx_seq_one_letter_code
_entity_poly.pdbx_strand_id
1 'polypeptide(L)'
;VVPGSHRWPEDRIAQESEVVQAEMPKGSLVMWLSRTLHGSAQSNSNQRRTGFFNSYLVDWIRQEENQYITVPPEIAERLSDKAKKVIGYSASPNLGWVKGRDKDNLLVEGTSSPL
;
A
#
# COMPACT_ATOMS: atom_id res chain seq x y z
N VAL A 1 -14.64 8.67 -7.65
CA VAL A 1 -13.94 9.43 -6.59
C VAL A 1 -14.56 10.81 -6.43
N VAL A 2 -14.48 11.38 -5.23
CA VAL A 2 -14.90 12.76 -4.94
C VAL A 2 -13.66 13.59 -4.66
N PRO A 3 -13.18 14.38 -5.62
CA PRO A 3 -11.96 15.17 -5.46
C PRO A 3 -12.05 16.14 -4.28
N GLY A 4 -10.99 16.19 -3.46
CA GLY A 4 -10.94 17.09 -2.31
C GLY A 4 -11.68 16.61 -1.05
N SER A 5 -12.45 15.55 -1.12
CA SER A 5 -13.26 15.05 0.00
C SER A 5 -12.45 14.59 1.23
N HIS A 6 -11.17 14.26 1.06
CA HIS A 6 -10.28 13.94 2.17
C HIS A 6 -10.11 15.09 3.19
N ARG A 7 -10.50 16.32 2.82
CA ARG A 7 -10.47 17.52 3.65
C ARG A 7 -11.82 17.88 4.27
N TRP A 8 -12.86 17.12 3.94
CA TRP A 8 -14.20 17.43 4.38
C TRP A 8 -14.43 17.04 5.84
N PRO A 9 -15.38 17.68 6.53
CA PRO A 9 -15.92 17.17 7.78
C PRO A 9 -16.47 15.75 7.60
N GLU A 10 -16.46 14.96 8.68
CA GLU A 10 -16.84 13.54 8.63
C GLU A 10 -18.33 13.33 8.34
N ASP A 11 -19.16 14.28 8.69
CA ASP A 11 -20.61 14.27 8.52
C ASP A 11 -21.07 14.73 7.13
N ARG A 12 -20.15 15.21 6.28
CA ARG A 12 -20.50 15.69 4.95
C ARG A 12 -20.74 14.52 3.99
N ILE A 13 -21.94 14.53 3.38
CA ILE A 13 -22.34 13.58 2.34
C ILE A 13 -22.07 14.18 0.96
N ALA A 14 -21.45 13.40 0.09
CA ALA A 14 -21.20 13.81 -1.29
C ALA A 14 -22.51 13.87 -2.11
N GLN A 15 -22.62 14.87 -2.96
CA GLN A 15 -23.66 14.94 -3.98
C GLN A 15 -23.20 14.19 -5.24
N GLU A 16 -24.12 13.66 -6.00
CA GLU A 16 -23.83 12.94 -7.23
C GLU A 16 -23.01 13.80 -8.24
N SER A 17 -23.31 15.08 -8.31
CA SER A 17 -22.59 16.05 -9.15
C SER A 17 -21.13 16.28 -8.77
N GLU A 18 -20.72 15.88 -7.55
CA GLU A 18 -19.35 15.99 -7.06
C GLU A 18 -18.52 14.71 -7.36
N VAL A 19 -19.18 13.68 -7.86
CA VAL A 19 -18.53 12.40 -8.18
C VAL A 19 -17.88 12.48 -9.56
N VAL A 20 -16.59 12.20 -9.60
CA VAL A 20 -15.82 12.11 -10.85
C VAL A 20 -15.47 10.65 -11.12
N GLN A 21 -15.82 10.15 -12.30
CA GLN A 21 -15.38 8.84 -12.75
C GLN A 21 -13.90 8.91 -13.16
N ALA A 22 -13.10 8.01 -12.61
CA ALA A 22 -11.68 7.91 -12.94
C ALA A 22 -11.51 7.09 -14.24
N GLU A 23 -12.06 7.60 -15.34
CA GLU A 23 -11.87 7.00 -16.66
C GLU A 23 -10.46 7.30 -17.18
N MET A 24 -9.75 6.25 -17.58
CA MET A 24 -8.37 6.42 -18.00
C MET A 24 -7.96 5.32 -19.00
N PRO A 25 -6.98 5.61 -19.88
CA PRO A 25 -6.43 4.63 -20.82
C PRO A 25 -5.75 3.44 -20.05
N LYS A 26 -5.63 2.32 -20.72
CA LYS A 26 -4.88 1.16 -20.23
C LYS A 26 -3.44 1.57 -19.86
N GLY A 27 -2.99 1.14 -18.70
CA GLY A 27 -1.65 1.47 -18.19
C GLY A 27 -1.59 2.74 -17.35
N SER A 28 -2.72 3.44 -17.16
CA SER A 28 -2.81 4.58 -16.26
C SER A 28 -2.85 4.14 -14.79
N LEU A 29 -2.45 5.05 -13.93
CA LEU A 29 -2.49 4.93 -12.48
C LEU A 29 -3.30 6.07 -11.90
N VAL A 30 -4.18 5.77 -10.95
CA VAL A 30 -4.80 6.76 -10.09
C VAL A 30 -4.38 6.54 -8.64
N MET A 31 -4.05 7.62 -7.93
CA MET A 31 -3.72 7.58 -6.51
C MET A 31 -4.62 8.54 -5.74
N TRP A 32 -5.05 8.14 -4.56
CA TRP A 32 -5.81 8.99 -3.65
C TRP A 32 -5.45 8.70 -2.20
N LEU A 33 -5.73 9.65 -1.32
CA LEU A 33 -5.60 9.46 0.12
C LEU A 33 -6.77 8.62 0.65
N SER A 34 -6.53 7.80 1.66
CA SER A 34 -7.53 6.89 2.24
C SER A 34 -8.85 7.57 2.65
N ARG A 35 -8.79 8.84 3.12
CA ARG A 35 -9.99 9.64 3.44
C ARG A 35 -10.77 10.16 2.24
N THR A 36 -10.25 10.04 1.03
CA THR A 36 -10.98 10.44 -0.16
C THR A 36 -12.20 9.54 -0.35
N LEU A 37 -13.39 10.12 -0.44
CA LEU A 37 -14.60 9.36 -0.75
C LEU A 37 -14.46 8.74 -2.14
N HIS A 38 -14.59 7.43 -2.19
CA HIS A 38 -14.44 6.66 -3.42
C HIS A 38 -15.32 5.40 -3.37
N GLY A 39 -15.54 4.85 -4.52
CA GLY A 39 -16.30 3.61 -4.65
C GLY A 39 -16.18 3.03 -6.05
N SER A 40 -16.81 1.89 -6.25
CA SER A 40 -16.90 1.24 -7.55
C SER A 40 -18.19 1.65 -8.24
N ALA A 41 -18.09 2.05 -9.50
CA ALA A 41 -19.24 2.26 -10.36
C ALA A 41 -19.52 1.00 -11.19
N GLN A 42 -20.76 0.84 -11.59
CA GLN A 42 -21.15 -0.22 -12.50
C GLN A 42 -20.45 -0.06 -13.84
N SER A 43 -19.95 -1.15 -14.41
CA SER A 43 -19.43 -1.15 -15.76
C SER A 43 -20.57 -1.31 -16.75
N ASN A 44 -20.69 -0.37 -17.69
CA ASN A 44 -21.62 -0.44 -18.82
C ASN A 44 -21.01 -1.15 -20.03
N SER A 45 -19.79 -1.68 -19.91
CA SER A 45 -19.07 -2.39 -20.95
C SER A 45 -19.28 -3.91 -20.83
N ASN A 46 -19.41 -4.59 -21.96
CA ASN A 46 -19.38 -6.05 -22.02
C ASN A 46 -17.98 -6.65 -21.87
N GLN A 47 -16.94 -5.80 -21.74
CA GLN A 47 -15.59 -6.24 -21.55
C GLN A 47 -15.25 -6.42 -20.07
N ARG A 48 -14.49 -7.47 -19.75
CA ARG A 48 -13.98 -7.69 -18.40
C ARG A 48 -12.97 -6.59 -18.06
N ARG A 49 -13.21 -5.90 -16.95
CA ARG A 49 -12.26 -4.96 -16.35
C ARG A 49 -11.55 -5.63 -15.17
N THR A 50 -10.24 -5.57 -15.18
CA THR A 50 -9.42 -5.96 -14.03
C THR A 50 -8.78 -4.72 -13.45
N GLY A 51 -9.03 -4.45 -12.17
CA GLY A 51 -8.35 -3.42 -11.39
C GLY A 51 -7.26 -4.07 -10.53
N PHE A 52 -6.11 -3.42 -10.41
CA PHE A 52 -5.06 -3.77 -9.47
C PHE A 52 -4.98 -2.66 -8.42
N PHE A 53 -5.09 -3.03 -7.16
CA PHE A 53 -5.17 -2.09 -6.05
C PHE A 53 -4.05 -2.36 -5.05
N ASN A 54 -3.33 -1.30 -4.65
CA ASN A 54 -2.32 -1.37 -3.60
C ASN A 54 -2.61 -0.30 -2.56
N SER A 55 -2.65 -0.71 -1.28
CA SER A 55 -2.67 0.21 -0.15
C SER A 55 -1.25 0.40 0.38
N TYR A 56 -0.85 1.65 0.55
CA TYR A 56 0.41 2.02 1.18
C TYR A 56 0.12 2.66 2.53
N LEU A 57 0.80 2.17 3.55
CA LEU A 57 0.67 2.64 4.92
C LEU A 57 2.01 3.17 5.42
N VAL A 58 1.97 3.98 6.46
CA VAL A 58 3.16 4.32 7.22
C VAL A 58 3.69 3.09 7.97
N ASP A 59 4.98 3.01 8.15
CA ASP A 59 5.69 1.82 8.64
C ASP A 59 5.33 1.37 10.08
N TRP A 60 4.68 2.24 10.85
CA TRP A 60 4.18 1.91 12.21
C TRP A 60 2.73 1.42 12.24
N ILE A 61 2.04 1.35 11.09
CA ILE A 61 0.71 0.77 10.98
C ILE A 61 0.82 -0.62 10.37
N ARG A 62 0.12 -1.57 10.96
CA ARG A 62 0.08 -2.93 10.44
C ARG A 62 -0.61 -2.97 9.09
N GLN A 63 -0.02 -3.69 8.15
CA GLN A 63 -0.58 -3.95 6.83
C GLN A 63 -1.91 -4.73 6.96
N GLU A 64 -2.85 -4.42 6.08
CA GLU A 64 -4.12 -5.14 5.98
C GLU A 64 -3.89 -6.61 5.62
N GLU A 65 -3.02 -6.88 4.65
CA GLU A 65 -2.57 -8.21 4.30
C GLU A 65 -1.19 -8.49 4.91
N ASN A 66 -1.02 -9.65 5.51
CA ASN A 66 0.27 -10.02 6.12
C ASN A 66 1.28 -10.43 5.04
N GLN A 67 2.08 -9.48 4.59
CA GLN A 67 3.07 -9.67 3.54
C GLN A 67 4.17 -10.67 3.90
N TYR A 68 4.47 -10.90 5.16
CA TYR A 68 5.45 -11.91 5.58
C TYR A 68 4.97 -13.34 5.35
N ILE A 69 3.64 -13.54 5.26
CA ILE A 69 3.05 -14.84 4.95
C ILE A 69 2.83 -14.97 3.44
N THR A 70 2.28 -13.93 2.79
CA THR A 70 1.96 -13.98 1.36
C THR A 70 3.17 -13.85 0.45
N VAL A 71 4.25 -13.22 0.94
CA VAL A 71 5.54 -13.10 0.26
C VAL A 71 6.62 -13.63 1.22
N PRO A 72 6.74 -14.94 1.39
CA PRO A 72 7.69 -15.53 2.34
C PRO A 72 9.16 -15.26 1.91
N PRO A 73 10.15 -15.46 2.82
CA PRO A 73 11.54 -15.08 2.59
C PRO A 73 12.13 -15.55 1.26
N GLU A 74 11.86 -16.78 0.86
CA GLU A 74 12.37 -17.38 -0.38
C GLU A 74 11.84 -16.71 -1.66
N ILE A 75 10.69 -16.03 -1.57
CA ILE A 75 10.15 -15.19 -2.63
C ILE A 75 10.72 -13.78 -2.49
N ALA A 76 10.75 -13.25 -1.28
CA ALA A 76 11.23 -11.90 -1.00
C ALA A 76 12.70 -11.70 -1.42
N GLU A 77 13.56 -12.72 -1.29
CA GLU A 77 14.96 -12.68 -1.73
C GLU A 77 15.14 -12.32 -3.21
N ARG A 78 14.16 -12.65 -4.04
CA ARG A 78 14.17 -12.36 -5.49
C ARG A 78 13.71 -10.93 -5.82
N LEU A 79 13.21 -10.21 -4.85
CA LEU A 79 12.75 -8.84 -5.03
C LEU A 79 13.90 -7.84 -4.94
N SER A 80 13.72 -6.67 -5.58
CA SER A 80 14.65 -5.56 -5.38
C SER A 80 14.60 -5.08 -3.92
N ASP A 81 15.68 -4.46 -3.44
CA ASP A 81 15.75 -3.92 -2.09
C ASP A 81 14.65 -2.88 -1.82
N LYS A 82 14.30 -2.09 -2.83
CA LYS A 82 13.19 -1.15 -2.75
C LYS A 82 11.85 -1.87 -2.54
N ALA A 83 11.60 -2.96 -3.25
CA ALA A 83 10.38 -3.75 -3.08
C ALA A 83 10.33 -4.41 -1.70
N LYS A 84 11.44 -4.97 -1.24
CA LYS A 84 11.56 -5.53 0.13
C LYS A 84 11.20 -4.50 1.20
N LYS A 85 11.72 -3.27 1.08
CA LYS A 85 11.39 -2.18 2.00
C LYS A 85 9.90 -1.83 1.98
N VAL A 86 9.30 -1.74 0.79
CA VAL A 86 7.88 -1.40 0.64
C VAL A 86 6.96 -2.44 1.27
N ILE A 87 7.28 -3.72 1.15
CA ILE A 87 6.47 -4.81 1.73
C ILE A 87 6.79 -5.10 3.20
N GLY A 88 7.73 -4.36 3.81
CA GLY A 88 8.00 -4.40 5.23
C GLY A 88 9.18 -5.28 5.66
N TYR A 89 10.00 -5.78 4.74
CA TYR A 89 11.24 -6.50 5.07
C TYR A 89 12.40 -5.56 5.48
N SER A 90 12.06 -4.45 6.09
CA SER A 90 12.98 -3.55 6.77
C SER A 90 12.34 -3.04 8.05
N ALA A 91 13.14 -2.79 9.07
CA ALA A 91 12.64 -2.19 10.29
C ALA A 91 12.43 -0.69 10.13
N SER A 92 11.39 -0.16 10.75
CA SER A 92 11.27 1.27 11.04
C SER A 92 12.40 1.69 12.00
N PRO A 93 12.80 2.98 12.03
CA PRO A 93 13.84 3.45 12.94
C PRO A 93 13.63 3.05 14.41
N ASN A 94 12.38 2.92 14.83
CA ASN A 94 12.01 2.65 16.23
C ASN A 94 11.16 1.38 16.43
N LEU A 95 10.78 0.71 15.36
CA LEU A 95 9.83 -0.41 15.43
C LEU A 95 10.24 -1.53 14.47
N GLY A 96 9.88 -2.76 14.81
CA GLY A 96 10.03 -3.92 13.93
C GLY A 96 11.46 -4.45 13.79
N TRP A 97 12.40 -3.94 14.59
CA TRP A 97 13.77 -4.45 14.58
C TRP A 97 13.89 -5.82 15.25
N VAL A 98 14.85 -6.59 14.81
CA VAL A 98 15.18 -7.90 15.40
C VAL A 98 16.65 -7.88 15.82
N LYS A 99 16.94 -8.21 17.09
CA LYS A 99 18.31 -8.25 17.60
C LYS A 99 19.17 -9.18 16.75
N GLY A 100 20.32 -8.69 16.31
CA GLY A 100 21.25 -9.44 15.46
C GLY A 100 20.86 -9.47 13.98
N ARG A 101 19.86 -8.72 13.55
CA ARG A 101 19.49 -8.59 12.14
C ARG A 101 19.81 -7.19 11.61
N ASP A 102 20.06 -7.14 10.32
CA ASP A 102 20.17 -5.86 9.62
C ASP A 102 18.82 -5.16 9.59
N LYS A 103 18.75 -3.95 10.13
CA LYS A 103 17.50 -3.15 10.14
C LYS A 103 17.02 -2.74 8.75
N ASP A 104 17.94 -2.61 7.80
CA ASP A 104 17.60 -2.23 6.42
C ASP A 104 17.21 -3.44 5.55
N ASN A 105 17.57 -4.65 5.99
CA ASN A 105 17.16 -5.90 5.34
C ASN A 105 17.05 -7.04 6.37
N LEU A 106 15.86 -7.27 6.85
CA LEU A 106 15.59 -8.30 7.86
C LEU A 106 15.78 -9.73 7.38
N LEU A 107 15.97 -9.96 6.07
CA LEU A 107 16.30 -11.28 5.52
C LEU A 107 17.78 -11.62 5.70
N VAL A 108 18.65 -10.62 5.79
CA VAL A 108 20.07 -10.83 5.97
C VAL A 108 20.39 -10.98 7.45
N GLU A 109 21.23 -11.95 7.81
CA GLU A 109 21.75 -12.08 9.17
C GLU A 109 22.60 -10.86 9.50
N GLY A 110 22.25 -10.17 10.57
CA GLY A 110 23.02 -9.06 11.07
C GLY A 110 24.38 -9.56 11.58
N THR A 111 25.42 -8.82 11.29
CA THR A 111 26.68 -8.96 12.01
C THR A 111 26.40 -8.58 13.46
N SER A 112 26.51 -9.52 14.37
CA SER A 112 26.45 -9.24 15.81
C SER A 112 27.53 -8.21 16.12
N SER A 113 27.14 -6.97 16.37
CA SER A 113 28.07 -5.99 16.96
C SER A 113 28.46 -6.58 18.34
N PRO A 114 29.75 -6.79 18.61
CA PRO A 114 30.14 -7.14 19.97
C PRO A 114 29.72 -5.98 20.87
N LEU A 115 28.91 -6.28 21.88
CA LEU A 115 28.64 -5.35 22.98
C LEU A 115 29.92 -5.14 23.79
#